data_edd5a5cbed0e5bb1e9e846f7a786d12a
#
_entry.id   edd5a5cbed0e5bb1e9e846f7a786d12a
#
_cell.length_a   1.000
_cell.length_b   1.000
_cell.length_c   1.000
_cell.angle_alpha   90.00
_cell.angle_beta   90.00
_cell.angle_gamma   90.00
#
_symmetry.space_group_name_H-M   'P 1'
#
loop_
_entity.id
_entity.type
_entity.pdbx_description
1 polymer ?
#
loop_
_entity_poly.entity_id
_entity_poly.type
_entity_poly.pdbx_seq_one_letter_code
_entity_poly.pdbx_strand_id
1 'polypeptide(L)'
;MEQENRNIDDLLDNLIAEFGTESTEDLEHTDNQPDSGVTSPDEHITNEEEQFEPEEHVEAKTAKRSAWKVVLSILGKFMLFLLETILIVAIGLYGLMYVLAKGPSPTARDLFVLSVRETSAMGFLANLFFTDDEIALIESGGAAGEVEEFDNTDTSLITITKPSEPSGDEEQGPVADAYGYVDEDGDGIIVVPVSGVGYTGYMMIVLDPTRIALGTVPASYGGRGYTVAEMVQKFDAVAGVNAGGFEDEGGNGDGSTPSTLTVYDGKIYYPEKGIQDGFAGFDSNYILHVGKFSAQEIRERDIQFGVSFGPPLVINGQGCDRSKLASGINPRTAIGQRADGAVLLLVIDGRQTISLGCTWIDLVDIFLEFGAVNASNLDGGYSTLMWYQGKYINNSASVVGIRPVCTTFLVMKEGANND
;
A
#
# COMPACT_ATOMS: atom_id res chain seq x y z
N MET A 1 -2.07 18.57 33.79
CA MET A 1 -3.52 18.76 33.68
C MET A 1 -4.02 20.17 33.98
N GLU A 2 -3.45 20.92 34.93
CA GLU A 2 -3.87 22.32 35.17
C GLU A 2 -3.25 23.37 34.21
N GLN A 3 -2.21 23.03 33.46
CA GLN A 3 -1.59 23.92 32.46
C GLN A 3 -2.20 23.78 31.05
N GLU A 4 -2.82 22.66 30.72
CA GLU A 4 -3.50 22.45 29.43
C GLU A 4 -4.88 23.10 29.38
N ASN A 5 -5.59 23.18 30.51
CA ASN A 5 -6.90 23.82 30.53
C ASN A 5 -6.85 25.35 30.37
N ARG A 6 -5.74 26.01 30.74
CA ARG A 6 -5.58 27.46 30.52
C ARG A 6 -5.41 27.85 29.07
N ASN A 7 -4.85 26.96 28.25
CA ASN A 7 -4.58 27.23 26.82
C ASN A 7 -5.85 27.09 25.94
N ILE A 8 -6.84 26.36 26.38
CA ILE A 8 -8.11 26.18 25.67
C ILE A 8 -9.07 27.34 25.94
N ASP A 9 -9.11 27.86 27.15
CA ASP A 9 -9.96 29.00 27.50
C ASP A 9 -9.45 30.29 26.80
N ASP A 10 -8.14 30.52 26.76
CA ASP A 10 -7.53 31.64 26.03
C ASP A 10 -7.75 31.57 24.50
N LEU A 11 -7.77 30.35 23.92
CA LEU A 11 -8.10 30.13 22.50
C LEU A 11 -9.58 30.38 22.20
N LEU A 12 -10.48 30.00 23.09
CA LEU A 12 -11.92 30.24 22.96
C LEU A 12 -12.25 31.73 23.08
N ASP A 13 -11.63 32.46 24.00
CA ASP A 13 -11.84 33.90 24.16
C ASP A 13 -11.31 34.69 22.95
N ASN A 14 -10.22 34.29 22.35
CA ASN A 14 -9.70 34.89 21.11
C ASN A 14 -10.61 34.62 19.91
N LEU A 15 -11.16 33.41 19.76
CA LEU A 15 -12.12 33.07 18.69
C LEU A 15 -13.44 33.83 18.83
N ILE A 16 -13.92 34.06 20.06
CA ILE A 16 -15.15 34.84 20.33
C ILE A 16 -14.93 36.31 20.03
N ALA A 17 -13.71 36.84 20.25
CA ALA A 17 -13.37 38.23 19.93
C ALA A 17 -13.24 38.46 18.41
N GLU A 18 -12.77 37.48 17.65
CA GLU A 18 -12.56 37.58 16.20
C GLU A 18 -13.86 37.43 15.39
N PHE A 19 -14.85 36.68 15.85
CA PHE A 19 -16.13 36.46 15.18
C PHE A 19 -17.31 37.22 15.80
N GLY A 20 -17.10 38.05 16.85
CA GLY A 20 -18.15 38.81 17.56
C GLY A 20 -18.37 40.26 17.05
N THR A 21 -17.59 40.72 16.06
CA THR A 21 -17.59 42.15 15.64
C THR A 21 -18.24 42.42 14.29
N GLU A 22 -18.95 41.50 13.68
CA GLU A 22 -19.72 41.79 12.44
C GLU A 22 -21.20 41.50 12.63
N SER A 23 -21.94 42.46 13.20
CA SER A 23 -23.32 42.78 12.82
C SER A 23 -24.00 43.74 13.82
N THR A 24 -23.71 45.05 13.74
CA THR A 24 -24.67 46.11 14.07
C THR A 24 -24.21 47.43 13.43
N GLU A 25 -24.53 47.62 12.19
CA GLU A 25 -24.69 48.96 11.61
C GLU A 25 -26.01 48.99 10.81
N ASP A 26 -26.67 50.14 10.96
CA ASP A 26 -27.85 50.64 10.27
C ASP A 26 -29.21 50.42 10.92
N LEU A 27 -29.64 51.48 11.62
CA LEU A 27 -30.83 52.24 11.27
C LEU A 27 -30.91 53.54 12.10
N GLU A 28 -30.82 54.67 11.37
CA GLU A 28 -30.87 56.06 11.80
C GLU A 28 -32.28 56.56 12.17
N HIS A 29 -32.23 57.59 13.05
CA HIS A 29 -33.06 58.82 13.12
C HIS A 29 -34.56 58.78 13.43
N THR A 30 -34.94 59.44 14.53
CA THR A 30 -35.49 60.82 14.46
C THR A 30 -35.74 61.42 15.87
N ASP A 31 -35.28 62.64 15.97
CA ASP A 31 -35.53 63.78 16.85
C ASP A 31 -36.88 63.88 17.58
N ASN A 32 -36.86 64.34 18.88
CA ASN A 32 -37.42 65.60 19.34
C ASN A 32 -37.39 65.77 20.86
N GLN A 33 -36.74 66.84 21.30
CA GLN A 33 -36.88 67.50 22.59
C GLN A 33 -37.97 68.63 22.40
N PRO A 34 -38.38 69.46 23.43
CA PRO A 34 -38.12 69.49 24.91
C PRO A 34 -39.40 69.79 25.72
N ASP A 35 -39.40 69.87 27.04
CA ASP A 35 -39.52 71.10 27.84
C ASP A 35 -39.99 70.82 29.29
N SER A 36 -39.28 71.46 30.20
CA SER A 36 -39.58 72.14 31.45
C SER A 36 -40.61 71.66 32.48
N GLY A 37 -40.23 71.75 33.77
CA GLY A 37 -41.07 72.15 34.88
C GLY A 37 -40.85 71.53 36.26
N VAL A 38 -39.89 72.01 37.03
CA VAL A 38 -39.93 72.55 38.44
C VAL A 38 -41.07 72.09 39.34
N THR A 39 -40.86 71.46 40.46
CA THR A 39 -40.97 71.91 41.87
C THR A 39 -40.98 70.71 42.86
N SER A 40 -40.09 70.78 43.87
CA SER A 40 -40.24 70.12 45.20
C SER A 40 -41.22 70.89 46.04
N PRO A 41 -41.61 70.49 47.31
CA PRO A 41 -40.96 69.59 48.26
C PRO A 41 -41.92 68.75 49.17
N ASP A 42 -41.29 67.99 50.09
CA ASP A 42 -41.64 67.63 51.47
C ASP A 42 -42.31 66.27 51.83
N GLU A 43 -41.49 65.58 52.63
CA GLU A 43 -41.79 64.80 53.85
C GLU A 43 -42.75 63.60 53.83
N HIS A 44 -42.28 62.42 54.12
CA HIS A 44 -42.40 61.73 55.41
C HIS A 44 -41.72 60.34 55.46
N ILE A 45 -41.01 60.13 56.55
CA ILE A 45 -40.31 58.92 56.98
C ILE A 45 -41.33 57.79 57.31
N THR A 46 -41.06 56.55 56.83
CA THR A 46 -41.28 55.33 57.64
C THR A 46 -40.35 54.23 57.15
N ASN A 47 -39.61 53.66 58.13
CA ASN A 47 -38.70 52.48 58.00
C ASN A 47 -39.52 51.21 57.70
N GLU A 48 -39.12 50.48 56.70
CA GLU A 48 -39.22 49.02 56.64
C GLU A 48 -37.97 48.41 56.06
N GLU A 49 -37.29 47.57 56.87
CA GLU A 49 -36.13 46.77 56.44
C GLU A 49 -36.62 45.66 55.47
N GLU A 50 -36.34 45.81 54.18
CA GLU A 50 -36.38 44.67 53.23
C GLU A 50 -34.97 44.18 52.98
N GLN A 51 -34.77 42.90 53.30
CA GLN A 51 -33.55 42.15 53.04
C GLN A 51 -33.30 42.04 51.55
N PHE A 52 -32.22 42.66 51.07
CA PHE A 52 -31.65 42.44 49.74
C PHE A 52 -30.94 41.10 49.70
N GLU A 53 -31.51 40.11 49.03
CA GLU A 53 -30.78 38.98 48.49
C GLU A 53 -30.06 39.40 47.22
N PRO A 54 -28.80 38.98 46.97
CA PRO A 54 -28.05 39.45 45.85
C PRO A 54 -28.50 38.76 44.53
N GLU A 55 -29.00 39.54 43.56
CA GLU A 55 -29.38 39.11 42.23
C GLU A 55 -28.24 38.59 41.36
N GLU A 56 -26.99 38.59 41.84
CA GLU A 56 -25.79 38.23 41.07
C GLU A 56 -25.71 36.75 40.61
N HIS A 57 -26.44 35.84 41.30
CA HIS A 57 -26.34 34.41 40.95
C HIS A 57 -27.29 33.91 39.83
N VAL A 58 -28.29 34.69 39.46
CA VAL A 58 -29.29 34.30 38.44
C VAL A 58 -28.87 34.70 37.05
N GLU A 59 -28.23 35.87 36.89
CA GLU A 59 -27.73 36.34 35.58
C GLU A 59 -26.57 35.49 35.03
N ALA A 60 -25.67 35.05 35.88
CA ALA A 60 -24.54 34.20 35.46
C ALA A 60 -24.98 32.81 34.96
N LYS A 61 -26.06 32.25 35.53
CA LYS A 61 -26.61 30.93 35.11
C LYS A 61 -27.41 31.03 33.80
N THR A 62 -28.09 32.16 33.54
CA THR A 62 -28.82 32.38 32.29
C THR A 62 -27.88 32.70 31.12
N ALA A 63 -26.82 33.49 31.35
CA ALA A 63 -25.79 33.78 30.33
C ALA A 63 -25.03 32.48 29.90
N LYS A 64 -24.63 31.62 30.87
CA LYS A 64 -23.98 30.33 30.55
C LYS A 64 -24.89 29.39 29.78
N ARG A 65 -26.23 29.34 30.11
CA ARG A 65 -27.19 28.53 29.36
C ARG A 65 -27.45 29.07 27.94
N SER A 66 -27.36 30.36 27.73
CA SER A 66 -27.49 30.99 26.40
C SER A 66 -26.26 30.71 25.53
N ALA A 67 -25.04 30.87 26.07
CA ALA A 67 -23.80 30.56 25.38
C ALA A 67 -23.70 29.08 24.98
N TRP A 68 -24.09 28.17 25.87
CA TRP A 68 -24.11 26.73 25.57
C TRP A 68 -25.09 26.36 24.44
N LYS A 69 -26.24 27.01 24.36
CA LYS A 69 -27.18 26.81 23.23
C LYS A 69 -26.61 27.30 21.90
N VAL A 70 -25.84 28.39 21.90
CA VAL A 70 -25.16 28.91 20.72
C VAL A 70 -24.07 27.92 20.27
N VAL A 71 -23.24 27.44 21.17
CA VAL A 71 -22.19 26.43 20.90
C VAL A 71 -22.80 25.14 20.33
N LEU A 72 -23.90 24.64 20.93
CA LEU A 72 -24.63 23.47 20.41
C LEU A 72 -25.21 23.72 19.02
N SER A 73 -25.71 24.93 18.74
CA SER A 73 -26.24 25.29 17.42
C SER A 73 -25.13 25.34 16.38
N ILE A 74 -23.97 25.91 16.71
CA ILE A 74 -22.79 25.96 15.79
C ILE A 74 -22.29 24.53 15.52
N LEU A 75 -22.15 23.71 16.58
CA LEU A 75 -21.74 22.32 16.45
C LEU A 75 -22.72 21.52 15.59
N GLY A 76 -24.03 21.72 15.81
CA GLY A 76 -25.08 21.10 14.99
C GLY A 76 -25.01 21.48 13.51
N LYS A 77 -24.79 22.78 13.20
CA LYS A 77 -24.59 23.24 11.82
C LYS A 77 -23.33 22.69 11.20
N PHE A 78 -22.23 22.64 11.97
CA PHE A 78 -20.98 22.02 11.51
C PHE A 78 -21.14 20.53 11.21
N MET A 79 -21.81 19.80 12.10
CA MET A 79 -22.11 18.37 11.86
C MET A 79 -23.02 18.16 10.64
N LEU A 80 -24.02 19.03 10.44
CA LEU A 80 -24.86 18.97 9.25
C LEU A 80 -24.06 19.24 7.98
N PHE A 81 -23.23 20.28 7.96
CA PHE A 81 -22.32 20.59 6.85
C PHE A 81 -21.37 19.41 6.54
N LEU A 82 -20.80 18.79 7.59
CA LEU A 82 -19.95 17.61 7.43
C LEU A 82 -20.73 16.45 6.80
N LEU A 83 -21.95 16.19 7.27
CA LEU A 83 -22.82 15.14 6.74
C LEU A 83 -23.18 15.40 5.26
N GLU A 84 -23.56 16.63 4.92
CA GLU A 84 -23.83 17.02 3.53
C GLU A 84 -22.61 16.86 2.64
N THR A 85 -21.43 17.24 3.12
CA THR A 85 -20.16 17.06 2.40
C THR A 85 -19.86 15.58 2.15
N ILE A 86 -20.00 14.74 3.17
CA ILE A 86 -19.83 13.29 3.04
C ILE A 86 -20.82 12.72 2.03
N LEU A 87 -22.07 13.14 2.07
CA LEU A 87 -23.11 12.67 1.14
C LEU A 87 -22.78 13.06 -0.31
N ILE A 88 -22.38 14.31 -0.54
CA ILE A 88 -21.99 14.79 -1.89
C ILE A 88 -20.79 13.97 -2.41
N VAL A 89 -19.76 13.75 -1.58
CA VAL A 89 -18.61 12.94 -1.94
C VAL A 89 -19.02 11.49 -2.25
N ALA A 90 -19.88 10.90 -1.43
CA ALA A 90 -20.38 9.54 -1.64
C ALA A 90 -21.16 9.40 -2.96
N ILE A 91 -22.04 10.36 -3.28
CA ILE A 91 -22.78 10.40 -4.55
C ILE A 91 -21.81 10.57 -5.73
N GLY A 92 -20.81 11.46 -5.61
CA GLY A 92 -19.80 11.67 -6.65
C GLY A 92 -18.97 10.40 -6.91
N LEU A 93 -18.52 9.73 -5.86
CA LEU A 93 -17.78 8.46 -5.96
C LEU A 93 -18.64 7.34 -6.57
N TYR A 94 -19.90 7.20 -6.15
CA TYR A 94 -20.82 6.24 -6.74
C TYR A 94 -21.05 6.52 -8.24
N GLY A 95 -21.23 7.80 -8.61
CA GLY A 95 -21.38 8.21 -10.01
C GLY A 95 -20.15 7.89 -10.85
N LEU A 96 -18.94 8.11 -10.30
CA LEU A 96 -17.69 7.76 -10.96
C LEU A 96 -17.59 6.24 -11.16
N MET A 97 -17.84 5.45 -10.11
CA MET A 97 -17.83 3.99 -10.20
C MET A 97 -18.87 3.48 -11.23
N TYR A 98 -20.06 4.08 -11.27
CA TYR A 98 -21.08 3.74 -12.26
C TYR A 98 -20.60 3.99 -13.69
N VAL A 99 -19.94 5.13 -13.95
CA VAL A 99 -19.37 5.45 -15.28
C VAL A 99 -18.26 4.48 -15.66
N LEU A 100 -17.40 4.09 -14.73
CA LEU A 100 -16.37 3.08 -14.98
C LEU A 100 -16.99 1.71 -15.26
N ALA A 101 -17.98 1.30 -14.46
CA ALA A 101 -18.59 -0.02 -14.55
C ALA A 101 -19.53 -0.19 -15.75
N LYS A 102 -20.35 0.82 -16.08
CA LYS A 102 -21.44 0.75 -17.08
C LYS A 102 -21.24 1.70 -18.24
N GLY A 103 -20.11 2.42 -18.30
CA GLY A 103 -19.77 3.30 -19.40
C GLY A 103 -19.39 2.54 -20.69
N PRO A 104 -19.07 3.28 -21.78
CA PRO A 104 -18.87 2.70 -23.09
C PRO A 104 -17.52 1.98 -23.30
N SER A 105 -16.61 2.07 -22.33
CA SER A 105 -15.26 1.49 -22.43
C SER A 105 -15.18 0.13 -21.75
N PRO A 106 -15.10 -0.98 -22.51
CA PRO A 106 -14.86 -2.32 -21.92
C PRO A 106 -13.56 -2.36 -21.10
N THR A 107 -12.50 -1.74 -21.59
CA THR A 107 -11.20 -1.70 -20.88
C THR A 107 -11.30 -1.02 -19.51
N ALA A 108 -12.01 0.12 -19.42
CA ALA A 108 -12.19 0.81 -18.14
C ALA A 108 -13.03 -0.04 -17.16
N ARG A 109 -14.06 -0.71 -17.68
CA ARG A 109 -14.87 -1.67 -16.91
C ARG A 109 -14.02 -2.80 -16.35
N ASP A 110 -13.25 -3.45 -17.21
CA ASP A 110 -12.47 -4.63 -16.85
C ASP A 110 -11.37 -4.25 -15.85
N LEU A 111 -10.67 -3.13 -16.08
CA LEU A 111 -9.69 -2.59 -15.12
C LEU A 111 -10.33 -2.24 -13.77
N PHE A 112 -11.53 -1.67 -13.75
CA PHE A 112 -12.24 -1.38 -12.51
C PHE A 112 -12.55 -2.67 -11.74
N VAL A 113 -13.17 -3.66 -12.39
CA VAL A 113 -13.52 -4.94 -11.76
C VAL A 113 -12.29 -5.64 -11.23
N LEU A 114 -11.26 -5.82 -12.05
CA LEU A 114 -10.01 -6.49 -11.66
C LEU A 114 -9.29 -5.78 -10.52
N SER A 115 -9.21 -4.43 -10.56
CA SER A 115 -8.54 -3.65 -9.50
C SER A 115 -9.22 -3.80 -8.13
N VAL A 116 -10.56 -3.79 -8.09
CA VAL A 116 -11.27 -3.94 -6.81
C VAL A 116 -11.30 -5.40 -6.34
N ARG A 117 -11.35 -6.38 -7.26
CA ARG A 117 -11.35 -7.82 -6.94
C ARG A 117 -10.01 -8.29 -6.40
N GLU A 118 -8.89 -7.83 -6.95
CA GLU A 118 -7.55 -8.10 -6.44
C GLU A 118 -7.26 -7.42 -5.09
N THR A 119 -8.20 -6.59 -4.59
CA THR A 119 -8.07 -5.94 -3.28
C THR A 119 -8.97 -6.63 -2.28
N SER A 120 -8.42 -7.40 -1.33
CA SER A 120 -9.16 -8.22 -0.37
C SER A 120 -10.31 -7.48 0.35
N ALA A 121 -10.11 -6.19 0.70
CA ALA A 121 -11.09 -5.37 1.39
C ALA A 121 -12.16 -4.73 0.49
N MET A 122 -11.95 -4.66 -0.83
CA MET A 122 -12.80 -3.88 -1.75
C MET A 122 -13.52 -4.72 -2.82
N GLY A 123 -13.30 -6.04 -2.84
CA GLY A 123 -13.89 -6.95 -3.83
C GLY A 123 -15.42 -6.84 -3.96
N PHE A 124 -16.11 -6.49 -2.87
CA PHE A 124 -17.56 -6.30 -2.84
C PHE A 124 -18.05 -5.16 -3.76
N LEU A 125 -17.19 -4.18 -4.10
CA LEU A 125 -17.58 -3.06 -4.98
C LEU A 125 -17.91 -3.52 -6.39
N ALA A 126 -17.29 -4.60 -6.89
CA ALA A 126 -17.65 -5.19 -8.17
C ALA A 126 -19.10 -5.71 -8.16
N ASN A 127 -19.51 -6.36 -7.06
CA ASN A 127 -20.85 -6.94 -6.92
C ASN A 127 -21.97 -5.88 -6.82
N LEU A 128 -21.65 -4.59 -6.62
CA LEU A 128 -22.64 -3.50 -6.73
C LEU A 128 -23.13 -3.29 -8.16
N PHE A 129 -22.35 -3.71 -9.17
CA PHE A 129 -22.61 -3.43 -10.58
C PHE A 129 -22.70 -4.69 -11.44
N PHE A 130 -22.11 -5.80 -11.01
CA PHE A 130 -21.97 -7.04 -11.81
C PHE A 130 -22.40 -8.25 -11.01
N THR A 131 -22.90 -9.28 -11.73
CA THR A 131 -23.12 -10.61 -11.18
C THR A 131 -21.83 -11.39 -11.06
N ASP A 132 -21.82 -12.45 -10.24
CA ASP A 132 -20.63 -13.30 -10.08
C ASP A 132 -20.18 -13.93 -11.41
N ASP A 133 -21.13 -14.29 -12.30
CA ASP A 133 -20.83 -14.84 -13.63
C ASP A 133 -20.14 -13.79 -14.54
N GLU A 134 -20.60 -12.52 -14.49
CA GLU A 134 -19.97 -11.43 -15.25
C GLU A 134 -18.57 -11.12 -14.72
N ILE A 135 -18.39 -11.14 -13.40
CA ILE A 135 -17.09 -10.95 -12.75
C ILE A 135 -16.15 -12.10 -13.16
N ALA A 136 -16.58 -13.35 -13.05
CA ALA A 136 -15.78 -14.51 -13.44
C ALA A 136 -15.35 -14.46 -14.91
N LEU A 137 -16.24 -13.98 -15.81
CA LEU A 137 -15.92 -13.79 -17.22
C LEU A 137 -14.82 -12.73 -17.41
N ILE A 138 -14.86 -11.63 -16.67
CA ILE A 138 -13.83 -10.58 -16.71
C ILE A 138 -12.50 -11.11 -16.14
N GLU A 139 -12.55 -11.80 -14.99
CA GLU A 139 -11.39 -12.41 -14.34
C GLU A 139 -10.70 -13.46 -15.23
N SER A 140 -11.46 -14.19 -16.03
CA SER A 140 -10.92 -15.14 -17.02
C SER A 140 -10.34 -14.48 -18.28
N GLY A 141 -10.31 -13.14 -18.35
CA GLY A 141 -9.86 -12.41 -19.53
C GLY A 141 -10.81 -12.53 -20.73
N GLY A 142 -12.07 -12.93 -20.49
CA GLY A 142 -13.05 -13.18 -21.55
C GLY A 142 -12.80 -14.48 -22.34
N ALA A 143 -11.80 -15.25 -21.95
CA ALA A 143 -11.50 -16.55 -22.54
C ALA A 143 -11.81 -17.65 -21.51
N ALA A 144 -12.91 -18.34 -21.69
CA ALA A 144 -13.11 -19.67 -21.11
C ALA A 144 -12.18 -20.66 -21.86
N GLY A 145 -10.88 -20.48 -21.68
CA GLY A 145 -9.84 -21.31 -22.30
C GLY A 145 -8.98 -21.94 -21.22
N GLU A 146 -8.73 -23.24 -21.36
CA GLU A 146 -7.75 -23.95 -20.54
C GLU A 146 -6.45 -23.16 -20.50
N VAL A 147 -5.91 -22.98 -19.29
CA VAL A 147 -4.57 -22.40 -19.11
C VAL A 147 -3.60 -23.35 -19.80
N GLU A 148 -3.04 -22.91 -20.94
CA GLU A 148 -1.98 -23.69 -21.61
C GLU A 148 -0.90 -24.05 -20.58
N GLU A 149 -0.34 -25.26 -20.71
CA GLU A 149 0.89 -25.61 -20.00
C GLU A 149 1.93 -24.54 -20.34
N PHE A 150 2.40 -23.81 -19.32
CA PHE A 150 3.52 -22.90 -19.52
C PHE A 150 4.75 -23.74 -19.90
N ASP A 151 5.48 -23.27 -20.90
CA ASP A 151 6.73 -23.90 -21.29
C ASP A 151 7.65 -24.05 -20.06
N ASN A 152 8.37 -25.16 -20.02
CA ASN A 152 9.37 -25.38 -18.97
C ASN A 152 10.49 -24.36 -19.10
N THR A 153 10.96 -23.85 -17.97
CA THR A 153 12.16 -23.03 -17.90
C THR A 153 13.36 -23.75 -18.55
N ASP A 154 13.95 -23.15 -19.58
CA ASP A 154 15.20 -23.60 -20.17
C ASP A 154 16.38 -23.00 -19.41
N THR A 155 16.96 -23.81 -18.50
CA THR A 155 18.07 -23.39 -17.65
C THR A 155 19.36 -23.09 -18.42
N SER A 156 19.49 -23.55 -19.69
CA SER A 156 20.66 -23.30 -20.53
C SER A 156 20.77 -21.85 -21.03
N LEU A 157 19.69 -21.08 -20.91
CA LEU A 157 19.65 -19.67 -21.27
C LEU A 157 20.26 -18.73 -20.22
N ILE A 158 20.56 -19.27 -19.03
CA ILE A 158 21.13 -18.50 -17.92
C ILE A 158 22.51 -19.04 -17.60
N THR A 159 23.50 -18.16 -17.63
CA THR A 159 24.90 -18.50 -17.28
C THR A 159 25.31 -17.64 -16.11
N ILE A 160 25.50 -18.26 -14.95
CA ILE A 160 25.95 -17.54 -13.76
C ILE A 160 27.45 -17.23 -13.92
N THR A 161 27.74 -15.98 -14.15
CA THR A 161 29.10 -15.46 -14.21
C THR A 161 29.39 -14.84 -12.85
N LYS A 162 30.22 -15.50 -12.03
CA LYS A 162 30.68 -14.86 -10.79
C LYS A 162 31.40 -13.56 -11.14
N PRO A 163 31.12 -12.44 -10.44
CA PRO A 163 31.93 -11.26 -10.56
C PRO A 163 33.39 -11.64 -10.41
N SER A 164 34.23 -11.25 -11.37
CA SER A 164 35.67 -11.52 -11.28
C SER A 164 36.21 -10.74 -10.08
N GLU A 165 36.89 -11.44 -9.15
CA GLU A 165 37.65 -10.77 -8.10
C GLU A 165 38.57 -9.73 -8.75
N PRO A 166 38.63 -8.48 -8.25
CA PRO A 166 39.48 -7.45 -8.82
C PRO A 166 40.93 -7.95 -8.79
N SER A 167 41.48 -8.22 -9.96
CA SER A 167 42.86 -8.63 -10.11
C SER A 167 43.75 -7.40 -10.11
N GLY A 168 44.32 -7.06 -8.92
CA GLY A 168 45.41 -6.08 -8.79
C GLY A 168 44.99 -4.72 -8.26
N ASP A 169 45.96 -4.02 -7.68
CA ASP A 169 45.91 -2.75 -6.95
C ASP A 169 45.48 -1.51 -7.76
N GLU A 170 44.71 -1.65 -8.82
CA GLU A 170 44.15 -0.50 -9.55
C GLU A 170 42.73 -0.27 -9.03
N GLU A 171 42.50 0.90 -8.43
CA GLU A 171 41.17 1.47 -8.22
C GLU A 171 40.49 1.64 -9.57
N GLN A 172 39.86 0.58 -10.09
CA GLN A 172 38.97 0.68 -11.22
C GLN A 172 37.71 1.37 -10.71
N GLY A 173 37.43 2.52 -11.31
CA GLY A 173 36.16 3.21 -11.03
C GLY A 173 34.95 2.33 -11.40
N PRO A 174 33.72 2.77 -11.04
CA PRO A 174 32.50 2.00 -11.25
C PRO A 174 32.40 1.47 -12.69
N VAL A 175 32.16 0.16 -12.86
CA VAL A 175 32.05 -0.49 -14.17
C VAL A 175 30.58 -0.79 -14.44
N ALA A 176 30.12 -0.43 -15.65
CA ALA A 176 28.77 -0.80 -16.06
C ALA A 176 28.68 -2.32 -16.32
N ASP A 177 27.54 -2.92 -15.95
CA ASP A 177 27.21 -4.29 -16.32
C ASP A 177 26.93 -4.43 -17.82
N ALA A 178 26.66 -5.64 -18.30
CA ALA A 178 26.37 -5.91 -19.71
C ALA A 178 25.12 -5.18 -20.26
N TYR A 179 24.28 -4.66 -19.38
CA TYR A 179 23.05 -3.93 -19.68
C TYR A 179 23.19 -2.41 -19.49
N GLY A 180 24.37 -1.93 -19.06
CA GLY A 180 24.67 -0.52 -18.87
C GLY A 180 24.32 0.04 -17.50
N TYR A 181 23.94 -0.78 -16.54
CA TYR A 181 23.71 -0.38 -15.15
C TYR A 181 25.03 -0.36 -14.38
N VAL A 182 25.21 0.65 -13.52
CA VAL A 182 26.47 0.88 -12.81
C VAL A 182 26.25 0.61 -11.32
N ASP A 183 27.08 -0.25 -10.76
CA ASP A 183 27.22 -0.44 -9.32
C ASP A 183 28.18 0.62 -8.78
N GLU A 184 27.64 1.69 -8.18
CA GLU A 184 28.43 2.87 -7.79
C GLU A 184 29.22 2.66 -6.48
N ASP A 185 28.72 1.84 -5.57
CA ASP A 185 29.31 1.60 -4.25
C ASP A 185 30.01 0.22 -4.15
N GLY A 186 29.89 -0.60 -5.19
CA GLY A 186 30.60 -1.88 -5.32
C GLY A 186 30.05 -2.96 -4.39
N ASP A 187 28.81 -2.84 -3.91
CA ASP A 187 28.21 -3.82 -3.01
C ASP A 187 27.47 -4.96 -3.75
N GLY A 188 27.49 -4.94 -5.09
CA GLY A 188 26.85 -5.93 -5.96
C GLY A 188 25.34 -5.76 -6.07
N ILE A 189 24.80 -4.61 -5.66
CA ILE A 189 23.37 -4.29 -5.70
C ILE A 189 23.16 -2.94 -6.39
N ILE A 190 22.36 -2.93 -7.45
CA ILE A 190 22.04 -1.69 -8.17
C ILE A 190 20.54 -1.43 -8.00
N VAL A 191 20.15 -0.23 -7.54
CA VAL A 191 18.76 0.16 -7.40
C VAL A 191 18.42 1.23 -8.44
N VAL A 192 17.50 0.89 -9.36
CA VAL A 192 17.09 1.74 -10.46
C VAL A 192 15.64 2.18 -10.27
N PRO A 193 15.33 3.49 -10.33
CA PRO A 193 13.94 3.93 -10.34
C PRO A 193 13.25 3.49 -11.63
N VAL A 194 12.02 3.00 -11.50
CA VAL A 194 11.15 2.57 -12.61
C VAL A 194 9.93 3.46 -12.63
N SER A 195 9.51 3.89 -13.82
CA SER A 195 8.30 4.69 -13.99
C SER A 195 7.61 4.43 -15.31
N GLY A 196 6.30 4.57 -15.32
CA GLY A 196 5.46 4.47 -16.51
C GLY A 196 4.17 5.28 -16.34
N VAL A 197 3.19 5.00 -17.19
CA VAL A 197 1.92 5.72 -17.16
C VAL A 197 1.14 5.37 -15.90
N GLY A 198 1.15 6.27 -14.92
CA GLY A 198 0.39 6.12 -13.69
C GLY A 198 1.07 5.29 -12.60
N TYR A 199 2.33 4.93 -12.76
CA TYR A 199 3.09 4.22 -11.74
C TYR A 199 4.54 4.67 -11.62
N THR A 200 5.08 4.46 -10.43
CA THR A 200 6.51 4.58 -10.08
C THR A 200 6.91 3.40 -9.19
N GLY A 201 8.19 3.07 -9.16
CA GLY A 201 8.72 1.98 -8.35
C GLY A 201 10.22 1.88 -8.42
N TYR A 202 10.75 0.72 -8.04
CA TYR A 202 12.19 0.46 -8.01
C TYR A 202 12.48 -0.97 -8.47
N MET A 203 13.48 -1.10 -9.33
CA MET A 203 14.12 -2.37 -9.67
C MET A 203 15.43 -2.46 -8.89
N MET A 204 15.60 -3.52 -8.12
CA MET A 204 16.87 -3.90 -7.52
C MET A 204 17.49 -5.00 -8.38
N ILE A 205 18.70 -4.80 -8.86
CA ILE A 205 19.50 -5.75 -9.63
C ILE A 205 20.56 -6.31 -8.69
N VAL A 206 20.53 -7.61 -8.43
CA VAL A 206 21.50 -8.31 -7.61
C VAL A 206 22.42 -9.07 -8.55
N LEU A 207 23.67 -8.63 -8.66
CA LEU A 207 24.62 -9.14 -9.67
C LEU A 207 25.03 -10.59 -9.41
N ASP A 208 25.17 -10.99 -8.14
CA ASP A 208 25.48 -12.36 -7.74
C ASP A 208 24.22 -13.08 -7.24
N PRO A 209 23.65 -14.02 -8.04
CA PRO A 209 22.45 -14.76 -7.66
C PRO A 209 22.66 -15.66 -6.43
N THR A 210 23.90 -16.01 -6.08
CA THR A 210 24.20 -16.85 -4.90
C THR A 210 23.89 -16.14 -3.58
N ARG A 211 23.68 -14.82 -3.63
CA ARG A 211 23.25 -14.01 -2.48
C ARG A 211 21.73 -14.05 -2.25
N ILE A 212 20.96 -14.65 -3.16
CA ILE A 212 19.51 -14.74 -2.99
C ILE A 212 19.17 -15.90 -2.07
N ALA A 213 18.30 -15.62 -1.12
CA ALA A 213 17.74 -16.62 -0.19
C ALA A 213 16.26 -16.36 0.05
N LEU A 214 15.55 -17.33 0.61
CA LEU A 214 14.18 -17.14 1.08
C LEU A 214 14.18 -16.98 2.61
N GLY A 215 13.79 -15.83 3.11
CA GLY A 215 13.49 -15.59 4.51
C GLY A 215 12.11 -16.14 4.84
N THR A 216 12.05 -17.19 5.65
CA THR A 216 10.80 -17.71 6.21
C THR A 216 11.11 -18.43 7.52
N VAL A 217 10.11 -18.58 8.38
CA VAL A 217 10.26 -19.25 9.67
C VAL A 217 9.15 -20.30 9.80
N PRO A 218 9.32 -21.51 9.19
CA PRO A 218 8.26 -22.52 9.19
C PRO A 218 7.76 -22.91 10.59
N ALA A 219 8.62 -22.87 11.59
CA ALA A 219 8.25 -23.14 12.98
C ALA A 219 7.30 -22.09 13.60
N SER A 220 7.14 -20.92 12.96
CA SER A 220 6.22 -19.84 13.39
C SER A 220 4.93 -19.81 12.60
N TYR A 221 4.72 -20.71 11.66
CA TYR A 221 3.45 -20.76 10.89
C TYR A 221 2.26 -20.96 11.84
N GLY A 222 1.19 -20.20 11.62
CA GLY A 222 0.05 -20.11 12.54
C GLY A 222 0.20 -19.08 13.66
N GLY A 223 1.38 -18.44 13.79
CA GLY A 223 1.62 -17.28 14.63
C GLY A 223 1.78 -16.01 13.79
N ARG A 224 2.08 -14.86 14.40
CA ARG A 224 2.33 -13.61 13.65
C ARG A 224 3.56 -13.76 12.73
N GLY A 225 3.44 -13.32 11.49
CA GLY A 225 4.56 -13.20 10.55
C GLY A 225 5.53 -12.08 10.92
N TYR A 226 6.48 -11.83 10.03
CA TYR A 226 7.52 -10.81 10.19
C TYR A 226 7.39 -9.76 9.09
N THR A 227 7.65 -8.50 9.41
CA THR A 227 7.82 -7.48 8.36
C THR A 227 9.07 -7.78 7.53
N VAL A 228 9.15 -7.24 6.31
CA VAL A 228 10.35 -7.41 5.47
C VAL A 228 11.62 -6.96 6.22
N ALA A 229 11.56 -5.83 6.94
CA ALA A 229 12.67 -5.35 7.77
C ALA A 229 13.07 -6.33 8.88
N GLU A 230 12.08 -6.90 9.59
CA GLU A 230 12.33 -7.91 10.64
C GLU A 230 12.96 -9.19 10.03
N MET A 231 12.54 -9.61 8.82
CA MET A 231 13.15 -10.74 8.11
C MET A 231 14.60 -10.45 7.73
N VAL A 232 14.87 -9.28 7.13
CA VAL A 232 16.25 -8.87 6.79
C VAL A 232 17.15 -8.89 8.02
N GLN A 233 16.69 -8.35 9.15
CA GLN A 233 17.47 -8.38 10.39
C GLN A 233 17.64 -9.80 10.95
N LYS A 234 16.59 -10.61 10.94
CA LYS A 234 16.59 -11.97 11.50
C LYS A 234 17.54 -12.91 10.77
N PHE A 235 17.66 -12.75 9.47
CA PHE A 235 18.53 -13.58 8.61
C PHE A 235 19.89 -12.93 8.34
N ASP A 236 20.21 -11.81 9.00
CA ASP A 236 21.45 -11.05 8.79
C ASP A 236 21.69 -10.68 7.30
N ALA A 237 20.61 -10.39 6.58
CA ALA A 237 20.63 -9.98 5.19
C ALA A 237 20.85 -8.44 5.05
N VAL A 238 21.10 -7.95 3.83
CA VAL A 238 21.30 -6.54 3.52
C VAL A 238 20.08 -5.91 2.84
N ALA A 239 19.28 -6.71 2.15
CA ALA A 239 18.07 -6.26 1.46
C ALA A 239 17.02 -7.37 1.42
N GLY A 240 15.80 -7.01 1.03
CA GLY A 240 14.73 -7.96 0.80
C GLY A 240 13.44 -7.33 0.27
N VAL A 241 12.63 -8.18 -0.37
CA VAL A 241 11.27 -7.87 -0.83
C VAL A 241 10.29 -8.93 -0.33
N ASN A 242 9.04 -8.57 -0.10
CA ASN A 242 7.99 -9.56 0.18
C ASN A 242 7.88 -10.57 -0.97
N ALA A 243 7.47 -11.80 -0.68
CA ALA A 243 7.49 -12.90 -1.66
C ALA A 243 6.11 -13.53 -1.89
N GLY A 244 5.82 -14.66 -1.27
CA GLY A 244 4.57 -15.42 -1.48
C GLY A 244 3.39 -14.85 -0.72
N GLY A 245 2.19 -15.22 -1.17
CA GLY A 245 0.94 -14.90 -0.50
C GLY A 245 0.75 -15.64 0.83
N PHE A 246 -0.14 -15.14 1.65
CA PHE A 246 -0.50 -15.72 2.94
C PHE A 246 -2.01 -15.61 3.18
N GLU A 247 -2.52 -16.34 4.17
CA GLU A 247 -3.92 -16.29 4.54
C GLU A 247 -4.30 -14.87 4.99
N ASP A 248 -5.21 -14.23 4.26
CA ASP A 248 -5.57 -12.82 4.39
C ASP A 248 -7.08 -12.61 4.25
N GLU A 249 -7.86 -13.14 5.20
CA GLU A 249 -9.30 -12.92 5.19
C GLU A 249 -9.65 -11.45 5.44
N GLY A 250 -10.28 -10.83 4.43
CA GLY A 250 -10.74 -9.44 4.52
C GLY A 250 -9.64 -8.38 4.60
N GLY A 251 -8.40 -8.69 4.19
CA GLY A 251 -7.28 -7.75 4.21
C GLY A 251 -6.62 -7.54 5.57
N ASN A 252 -6.94 -8.39 6.57
CA ASN A 252 -6.45 -8.29 7.94
C ASN A 252 -5.40 -9.36 8.30
N GLY A 253 -4.88 -10.09 7.31
CA GLY A 253 -3.87 -11.11 7.52
C GLY A 253 -2.61 -10.57 8.20
N ASP A 254 -2.06 -11.37 9.10
CA ASP A 254 -0.88 -11.05 9.92
C ASP A 254 0.40 -11.74 9.42
N GLY A 255 0.38 -12.28 8.20
CA GLY A 255 1.51 -12.99 7.62
C GLY A 255 1.83 -14.32 8.32
N SER A 256 0.88 -14.92 9.02
CA SER A 256 1.11 -16.10 9.86
C SER A 256 1.30 -17.38 9.07
N THR A 257 0.55 -17.55 7.99
CA THR A 257 0.43 -18.82 7.27
C THR A 257 0.52 -18.57 5.77
N PRO A 258 1.47 -19.21 5.04
CA PRO A 258 1.47 -19.14 3.59
C PRO A 258 0.15 -19.65 3.02
N SER A 259 -0.43 -18.96 2.05
CA SER A 259 -1.68 -19.39 1.40
C SER A 259 -1.48 -20.61 0.49
N THR A 260 -0.23 -20.83 0.05
CA THR A 260 0.14 -21.85 -0.93
C THR A 260 1.51 -22.45 -0.60
N LEU A 261 2.04 -23.28 -1.51
CA LEU A 261 3.28 -24.01 -1.35
C LEU A 261 4.49 -23.07 -1.20
N THR A 262 5.32 -23.38 -0.20
CA THR A 262 6.63 -22.76 0.04
C THR A 262 7.70 -23.83 0.05
N VAL A 263 8.80 -23.62 -0.64
CA VAL A 263 9.99 -24.47 -0.59
C VAL A 263 11.07 -23.73 0.21
N TYR A 264 11.64 -24.40 1.19
CA TYR A 264 12.71 -23.86 2.00
C TYR A 264 13.68 -24.98 2.41
N ASP A 265 14.97 -24.79 2.17
CA ASP A 265 16.02 -25.80 2.40
C ASP A 265 15.68 -27.13 1.69
N GLY A 266 15.28 -27.08 0.41
CA GLY A 266 14.88 -28.22 -0.40
C GLY A 266 13.63 -28.96 0.07
N LYS A 267 12.94 -28.44 1.11
CA LYS A 267 11.74 -29.05 1.68
C LYS A 267 10.50 -28.26 1.35
N ILE A 268 9.44 -28.96 0.99
CA ILE A 268 8.13 -28.37 0.74
C ILE A 268 7.41 -28.20 2.07
N TYR A 269 7.08 -26.95 2.38
CA TYR A 269 6.25 -26.57 3.52
C TYR A 269 4.91 -26.09 3.03
N TYR A 270 3.87 -26.41 3.78
CA TYR A 270 2.48 -26.08 3.56
C TYR A 270 1.81 -26.79 2.38
N PRO A 271 0.46 -26.98 2.48
CA PRO A 271 -0.17 -28.15 1.87
C PRO A 271 0.02 -28.20 0.38
N GLU A 272 0.15 -29.42 -0.10
CA GLU A 272 0.02 -29.84 -1.51
C GLU A 272 -1.39 -29.52 -2.09
N LYS A 273 -2.04 -28.45 -1.65
CA LYS A 273 -3.22 -27.92 -2.33
C LYS A 273 -2.70 -27.19 -3.56
N GLY A 274 -2.72 -27.85 -4.65
CA GLY A 274 -2.35 -27.47 -6.01
C GLY A 274 -1.79 -26.06 -6.17
N ILE A 275 -0.70 -25.92 -6.88
CA ILE A 275 -0.16 -24.63 -7.32
C ILE A 275 -1.22 -24.01 -8.20
N GLN A 276 -1.92 -22.97 -7.72
CA GLN A 276 -3.07 -22.46 -8.44
C GLN A 276 -2.68 -21.47 -9.55
N ASP A 277 -1.68 -20.60 -9.30
CA ASP A 277 -1.43 -19.44 -10.18
C ASP A 277 -0.02 -19.36 -10.74
N GLY A 278 0.94 -20.07 -10.18
CA GLY A 278 2.35 -20.06 -10.58
C GLY A 278 3.28 -20.40 -9.43
N PHE A 279 4.55 -20.48 -9.76
CA PHE A 279 5.65 -20.72 -8.82
C PHE A 279 6.88 -19.94 -9.29
N ALA A 280 7.64 -19.41 -8.34
CA ALA A 280 8.95 -18.83 -8.55
C ALA A 280 9.91 -19.37 -7.50
N GLY A 281 11.01 -20.00 -7.94
CA GLY A 281 11.98 -20.56 -7.02
C GLY A 281 13.31 -20.92 -7.67
N PHE A 282 14.33 -21.03 -6.88
CA PHE A 282 15.71 -21.27 -7.30
C PHE A 282 16.12 -22.71 -7.05
N ASP A 283 16.80 -23.30 -8.02
CA ASP A 283 17.47 -24.59 -7.88
C ASP A 283 18.82 -24.47 -7.15
N SER A 284 19.50 -25.57 -6.97
CA SER A 284 20.84 -25.61 -6.34
C SER A 284 21.94 -24.89 -7.13
N ASN A 285 21.68 -24.54 -8.38
CA ASN A 285 22.57 -23.73 -9.21
C ASN A 285 22.18 -22.24 -9.23
N TYR A 286 21.25 -21.82 -8.39
CA TYR A 286 20.70 -20.46 -8.33
C TYR A 286 20.06 -19.99 -9.64
N ILE A 287 19.45 -20.90 -10.40
CA ILE A 287 18.66 -20.59 -11.58
C ILE A 287 17.19 -20.46 -11.17
N LEU A 288 16.55 -19.36 -11.57
CA LEU A 288 15.16 -19.09 -11.30
C LEU A 288 14.26 -19.90 -12.24
N HIS A 289 13.49 -20.80 -11.68
CA HIS A 289 12.41 -21.51 -12.34
C HIS A 289 11.09 -20.78 -12.12
N VAL A 290 10.35 -20.52 -13.20
CA VAL A 290 9.01 -19.94 -13.15
C VAL A 290 8.03 -20.78 -13.95
N GLY A 291 6.81 -20.94 -13.46
CA GLY A 291 5.81 -21.78 -14.15
C GLY A 291 4.77 -22.33 -13.19
N LYS A 292 4.05 -23.35 -13.62
CA LYS A 292 3.16 -24.16 -12.78
C LYS A 292 3.79 -25.52 -12.56
N PHE A 293 4.23 -25.80 -11.34
CA PHE A 293 4.92 -27.04 -11.02
C PHE A 293 4.18 -27.82 -9.94
N SER A 294 4.03 -29.10 -10.13
CA SER A 294 3.63 -30.04 -9.08
C SER A 294 4.74 -30.17 -8.03
N ALA A 295 4.39 -30.68 -6.86
CA ALA A 295 5.39 -31.01 -5.83
C ALA A 295 6.45 -32.02 -6.31
N GLN A 296 6.11 -32.90 -7.25
CA GLN A 296 7.06 -33.82 -7.85
C GLN A 296 8.05 -33.10 -8.75
N GLU A 297 7.58 -32.22 -9.63
CA GLU A 297 8.42 -31.43 -10.54
C GLU A 297 9.35 -30.46 -9.77
N ILE A 298 8.90 -29.90 -8.66
CA ILE A 298 9.74 -29.09 -7.76
C ILE A 298 10.93 -29.91 -7.24
N ARG A 299 10.71 -31.17 -6.81
CA ARG A 299 11.78 -32.05 -6.37
C ARG A 299 12.69 -32.48 -7.53
N GLU A 300 12.14 -32.79 -8.70
CA GLU A 300 12.90 -33.19 -9.89
C GLU A 300 13.81 -32.05 -10.41
N ARG A 301 13.42 -30.79 -10.22
CA ARG A 301 14.21 -29.59 -10.56
C ARG A 301 15.20 -29.20 -9.49
N ASP A 302 15.29 -29.96 -8.40
CA ASP A 302 16.16 -29.65 -7.26
C ASP A 302 15.96 -28.23 -6.69
N ILE A 303 14.70 -27.77 -6.63
CA ILE A 303 14.39 -26.45 -6.10
C ILE A 303 14.75 -26.38 -4.61
N GLN A 304 15.62 -25.46 -4.26
CA GLN A 304 16.10 -25.26 -2.89
C GLN A 304 15.20 -24.31 -2.10
N PHE A 305 14.72 -23.24 -2.74
CA PHE A 305 13.81 -22.29 -2.11
C PHE A 305 12.92 -21.60 -3.16
N GLY A 306 11.71 -21.27 -2.74
CA GLY A 306 10.74 -20.60 -3.62
C GLY A 306 9.35 -20.55 -3.03
N VAL A 307 8.47 -19.84 -3.71
CA VAL A 307 7.09 -19.60 -3.30
C VAL A 307 6.13 -19.83 -4.45
N SER A 308 4.96 -20.34 -4.12
CA SER A 308 3.85 -20.37 -5.06
C SER A 308 3.15 -19.02 -5.06
N PHE A 309 3.21 -18.36 -6.19
CA PHE A 309 2.49 -17.15 -6.54
C PHE A 309 2.56 -16.97 -8.05
N GLY A 310 1.91 -15.95 -8.60
CA GLY A 310 1.96 -15.75 -10.05
C GLY A 310 1.08 -14.60 -10.52
N PRO A 311 0.82 -14.54 -11.80
CA PRO A 311 1.24 -15.48 -12.86
C PRO A 311 2.73 -15.36 -13.22
N PRO A 312 3.30 -16.32 -13.96
CA PRO A 312 4.52 -16.13 -14.72
C PRO A 312 4.35 -14.98 -15.70
N LEU A 313 5.40 -14.16 -15.88
CA LEU A 313 5.40 -12.96 -16.70
C LEU A 313 6.28 -13.10 -17.95
N VAL A 314 7.48 -13.66 -17.75
CA VAL A 314 8.46 -13.92 -18.81
C VAL A 314 8.99 -15.34 -18.62
N ILE A 315 9.04 -16.13 -19.69
CA ILE A 315 9.61 -17.48 -19.70
C ILE A 315 10.53 -17.60 -20.92
N ASN A 316 11.75 -18.04 -20.70
CA ASN A 316 12.76 -18.24 -21.75
C ASN A 316 12.98 -16.99 -22.62
N GLY A 317 12.95 -15.81 -22.02
CA GLY A 317 13.13 -14.52 -22.70
C GLY A 317 11.91 -14.04 -23.48
N GLN A 318 10.80 -14.72 -23.37
CA GLN A 318 9.55 -14.33 -24.04
C GLN A 318 8.48 -13.96 -23.01
N GLY A 319 7.83 -12.81 -23.26
CA GLY A 319 6.67 -12.39 -22.45
C GLY A 319 5.51 -13.36 -22.62
N CYS A 320 4.86 -13.73 -21.53
CA CYS A 320 3.66 -14.55 -21.55
C CYS A 320 2.53 -13.88 -22.34
N ASP A 321 1.58 -14.69 -22.84
CA ASP A 321 0.46 -14.21 -23.65
C ASP A 321 -0.35 -13.15 -22.90
N ARG A 322 -0.28 -11.91 -23.40
CA ARG A 322 -0.94 -10.74 -22.79
C ARG A 322 -2.45 -10.88 -22.71
N SER A 323 -3.06 -11.67 -23.60
CA SER A 323 -4.52 -11.92 -23.59
C SER A 323 -4.96 -12.77 -22.39
N LYS A 324 -4.00 -13.46 -21.75
CA LYS A 324 -4.21 -14.31 -20.57
C LYS A 324 -3.76 -13.63 -19.26
N LEU A 325 -3.19 -12.44 -19.36
CA LEU A 325 -2.67 -11.65 -18.22
C LEU A 325 -3.67 -10.54 -17.80
N ALA A 326 -4.93 -10.91 -17.62
CA ALA A 326 -5.94 -9.99 -17.12
C ALA A 326 -5.65 -9.63 -15.66
N SER A 327 -5.38 -8.34 -15.40
CA SER A 327 -5.14 -7.83 -14.04
C SER A 327 -5.57 -6.39 -13.89
N GLY A 328 -5.89 -6.01 -12.65
CA GLY A 328 -6.15 -4.62 -12.29
C GLY A 328 -4.89 -3.81 -12.08
N ILE A 329 -5.07 -2.50 -11.88
CA ILE A 329 -4.02 -1.55 -11.52
C ILE A 329 -3.82 -1.62 -10.01
N ASN A 330 -2.67 -2.15 -9.57
CA ASN A 330 -2.35 -2.38 -8.16
C ASN A 330 -0.87 -2.19 -7.86
N PRO A 331 -0.48 -1.97 -6.58
CA PRO A 331 0.90 -2.14 -6.15
C PRO A 331 1.37 -3.55 -6.46
N ARG A 332 2.60 -3.71 -6.96
CA ARG A 332 3.14 -5.00 -7.41
C ARG A 332 4.51 -5.27 -6.83
N THR A 333 4.76 -6.53 -6.53
CA THR A 333 6.09 -7.10 -6.31
C THR A 333 6.32 -8.20 -7.33
N ALA A 334 7.51 -8.30 -7.86
CA ALA A 334 7.84 -9.34 -8.83
C ALA A 334 9.34 -9.68 -8.77
N ILE A 335 9.68 -10.87 -9.28
CA ILE A 335 11.05 -11.37 -9.34
C ILE A 335 11.37 -11.82 -10.76
N GLY A 336 12.63 -11.67 -11.18
CA GLY A 336 13.12 -12.18 -12.44
C GLY A 336 14.61 -12.50 -12.38
N GLN A 337 15.10 -13.12 -13.46
CA GLN A 337 16.52 -13.39 -13.64
C GLN A 337 16.94 -13.15 -15.09
N ARG A 338 18.11 -12.54 -15.28
CA ARG A 338 18.72 -12.26 -16.57
C ARG A 338 19.58 -13.44 -17.06
N ALA A 339 20.00 -13.37 -18.32
CA ALA A 339 20.88 -14.36 -18.93
C ALA A 339 22.27 -14.44 -18.29
N ASP A 340 22.77 -13.33 -17.70
CA ASP A 340 24.05 -13.27 -16.98
C ASP A 340 23.94 -13.79 -15.53
N GLY A 341 22.76 -14.21 -15.11
CA GLY A 341 22.47 -14.73 -13.78
C GLY A 341 21.97 -13.67 -12.78
N ALA A 342 22.11 -12.37 -13.08
CA ALA A 342 21.66 -11.31 -12.17
C ALA A 342 20.17 -11.42 -11.87
N VAL A 343 19.82 -11.26 -10.60
CA VAL A 343 18.42 -11.35 -10.13
C VAL A 343 17.81 -9.97 -10.07
N LEU A 344 16.59 -9.88 -10.54
CA LEU A 344 15.78 -8.67 -10.63
C LEU A 344 14.66 -8.74 -9.59
N LEU A 345 14.67 -7.83 -8.63
CA LEU A 345 13.61 -7.68 -7.62
C LEU A 345 12.89 -6.36 -7.87
N LEU A 346 11.61 -6.42 -8.21
CA LEU A 346 10.82 -5.25 -8.59
C LEU A 346 9.73 -4.97 -7.55
N VAL A 347 9.58 -3.69 -7.17
CA VAL A 347 8.40 -3.17 -6.48
C VAL A 347 7.83 -1.99 -7.24
N ILE A 348 6.52 -1.97 -7.43
CA ILE A 348 5.77 -0.84 -7.99
C ILE A 348 4.83 -0.31 -6.92
N ASP A 349 4.98 0.96 -6.58
CA ASP A 349 4.07 1.67 -5.69
C ASP A 349 2.66 1.75 -6.28
N GLY A 350 1.64 1.82 -5.44
CA GLY A 350 0.29 1.97 -5.94
C GLY A 350 -0.68 2.47 -4.88
N ARG A 351 -1.94 2.72 -5.30
CA ARG A 351 -3.01 3.27 -4.45
C ARG A 351 -2.63 4.62 -3.82
N GLN A 352 -1.79 5.39 -4.52
CA GLN A 352 -1.30 6.71 -4.11
C GLN A 352 -1.53 7.70 -5.24
N THR A 353 -1.61 8.99 -4.93
CA THR A 353 -1.86 10.06 -5.92
C THR A 353 -0.81 10.14 -7.03
N ILE A 354 0.44 9.80 -6.72
CA ILE A 354 1.57 9.83 -7.65
C ILE A 354 1.83 8.48 -8.33
N SER A 355 1.26 7.41 -7.79
CA SER A 355 1.38 6.05 -8.33
C SER A 355 0.11 5.27 -8.04
N LEU A 356 -0.67 4.99 -9.06
CA LEU A 356 -1.89 4.18 -8.95
C LEU A 356 -1.56 2.69 -8.84
N GLY A 357 -0.42 2.29 -9.41
CA GLY A 357 0.03 0.93 -9.59
C GLY A 357 0.12 0.55 -11.06
N CYS A 358 0.42 -0.71 -11.33
CA CYS A 358 0.52 -1.23 -12.71
C CYS A 358 -0.24 -2.55 -12.89
N THR A 359 -0.40 -2.96 -14.13
CA THR A 359 -0.96 -4.26 -14.53
C THR A 359 0.15 -5.31 -14.69
N TRP A 360 -0.21 -6.59 -14.83
CA TRP A 360 0.77 -7.64 -15.16
C TRP A 360 1.40 -7.44 -16.54
N ILE A 361 0.66 -6.85 -17.48
CA ILE A 361 1.21 -6.51 -18.81
C ILE A 361 2.34 -5.49 -18.69
N ASP A 362 2.17 -4.47 -17.84
CA ASP A 362 3.24 -3.50 -17.56
C ASP A 362 4.47 -4.19 -16.93
N LEU A 363 4.27 -5.16 -16.04
CA LEU A 363 5.37 -5.95 -15.46
C LEU A 363 6.13 -6.73 -16.53
N VAL A 364 5.43 -7.36 -17.49
CA VAL A 364 6.08 -8.06 -18.61
C VAL A 364 7.00 -7.10 -19.37
N ASP A 365 6.50 -5.90 -19.72
CA ASP A 365 7.28 -4.89 -20.44
C ASP A 365 8.50 -4.45 -19.65
N ILE A 366 8.36 -4.18 -18.35
CA ILE A 366 9.47 -3.81 -17.47
C ILE A 366 10.52 -4.93 -17.44
N PHE A 367 10.13 -6.19 -17.19
CA PHE A 367 11.09 -7.28 -17.10
C PHE A 367 11.82 -7.54 -18.41
N LEU A 368 11.15 -7.43 -19.57
CA LEU A 368 11.79 -7.53 -20.87
C LEU A 368 12.77 -6.39 -21.13
N GLU A 369 12.44 -5.16 -20.72
CA GLU A 369 13.33 -4.00 -20.80
C GLU A 369 14.61 -4.21 -19.98
N PHE A 370 14.49 -4.81 -18.77
CA PHE A 370 15.63 -5.15 -17.92
C PHE A 370 16.35 -6.45 -18.32
N GLY A 371 15.95 -7.10 -19.43
CA GLY A 371 16.63 -8.27 -20.00
C GLY A 371 16.34 -9.58 -19.28
N ALA A 372 15.20 -9.71 -18.60
CA ALA A 372 14.83 -10.95 -17.94
C ALA A 372 14.64 -12.11 -18.91
N VAL A 373 15.22 -13.25 -18.58
CA VAL A 373 14.95 -14.55 -19.21
C VAL A 373 13.73 -15.20 -18.56
N ASN A 374 13.64 -15.14 -17.24
CA ASN A 374 12.50 -15.63 -16.48
C ASN A 374 12.01 -14.57 -15.50
N ALA A 375 10.69 -14.42 -15.36
CA ALA A 375 10.10 -13.53 -14.37
C ALA A 375 8.70 -14.02 -13.93
N SER A 376 8.34 -13.74 -12.69
CA SER A 376 7.05 -14.04 -12.10
C SER A 376 6.56 -12.92 -11.20
N ASN A 377 5.25 -12.70 -11.19
CA ASN A 377 4.59 -11.86 -10.21
C ASN A 377 4.63 -12.53 -8.83
N LEU A 378 4.74 -11.72 -7.78
CA LEU A 378 4.71 -12.10 -6.37
C LEU A 378 3.51 -11.43 -5.68
N ASP A 379 3.36 -11.67 -4.36
CA ASP A 379 2.32 -11.00 -3.56
C ASP A 379 2.48 -9.48 -3.64
N GLY A 380 1.40 -8.81 -3.94
CA GLY A 380 1.36 -7.38 -4.19
C GLY A 380 0.55 -6.60 -3.15
N GLY A 381 -0.10 -5.54 -3.60
CA GLY A 381 -1.02 -4.77 -2.77
C GLY A 381 -0.36 -4.14 -1.55
N TYR A 382 -0.93 -4.36 -0.38
CA TYR A 382 -0.40 -3.84 0.89
C TYR A 382 0.91 -4.49 1.34
N SER A 383 1.28 -5.62 0.75
CA SER A 383 2.52 -6.33 1.05
C SER A 383 3.72 -5.79 0.29
N THR A 384 3.50 -5.02 -0.81
CA THR A 384 4.56 -4.50 -1.70
C THR A 384 5.54 -3.61 -0.98
N LEU A 385 6.69 -4.17 -0.61
CA LEU A 385 7.75 -3.47 0.13
C LEU A 385 9.13 -3.99 -0.24
N MET A 386 10.08 -3.07 -0.39
CA MET A 386 11.50 -3.34 -0.58
C MET A 386 12.31 -2.64 0.51
N TRP A 387 13.13 -3.40 1.22
CA TRP A 387 14.03 -2.91 2.26
C TRP A 387 15.48 -2.96 1.76
N TYR A 388 16.20 -1.87 1.91
CA TYR A 388 17.62 -1.77 1.58
C TYR A 388 18.28 -0.64 2.36
N GLN A 389 19.57 -0.81 2.73
CA GLN A 389 20.35 0.20 3.45
C GLN A 389 19.62 0.78 4.69
N GLY A 390 18.99 -0.10 5.47
CA GLY A 390 18.38 0.30 6.74
C GLY A 390 17.01 0.98 6.64
N LYS A 391 16.38 1.03 5.46
CA LYS A 391 15.08 1.68 5.23
C LYS A 391 14.24 0.98 4.16
N TYR A 392 12.94 1.23 4.17
CA TYR A 392 12.10 0.96 3.01
C TYR A 392 12.39 1.98 1.92
N ILE A 393 12.64 1.53 0.69
CA ILE A 393 12.96 2.40 -0.44
C ILE A 393 11.74 2.76 -1.29
N ASN A 394 10.65 2.01 -1.17
CA ASN A 394 9.36 2.30 -1.78
C ASN A 394 8.32 2.68 -0.71
N ASN A 395 7.14 3.12 -1.14
CA ASN A 395 6.08 3.60 -0.26
C ASN A 395 5.02 2.53 -0.02
N SER A 396 4.74 2.23 1.24
CA SER A 396 3.63 1.32 1.58
C SER A 396 2.29 1.87 1.11
N ALA A 397 1.48 1.04 0.47
CA ALA A 397 0.09 1.34 0.16
C ALA A 397 -0.84 1.23 1.39
N SER A 398 -0.35 0.69 2.51
CA SER A 398 -1.12 0.48 3.73
C SER A 398 -1.27 1.76 4.54
N VAL A 399 -2.49 2.13 4.88
CA VAL A 399 -2.81 3.28 5.75
C VAL A 399 -2.73 2.95 7.24
N VAL A 400 -2.63 1.66 7.59
CA VAL A 400 -2.58 1.18 8.99
C VAL A 400 -1.18 0.75 9.43
N GLY A 401 -0.16 1.01 8.61
CA GLY A 401 1.24 0.68 8.88
C GLY A 401 1.75 -0.52 8.09
N ILE A 402 3.00 -0.89 8.35
CA ILE A 402 3.67 -2.00 7.67
C ILE A 402 3.11 -3.33 8.16
N ARG A 403 2.61 -4.15 7.23
CA ARG A 403 2.07 -5.46 7.58
C ARG A 403 3.14 -6.54 7.59
N PRO A 404 3.02 -7.54 8.47
CA PRO A 404 3.86 -8.74 8.42
C PRO A 404 3.54 -9.60 7.20
N VAL A 405 4.54 -10.36 6.76
CA VAL A 405 4.45 -11.36 5.68
C VAL A 405 5.06 -12.68 6.17
N CYS A 406 4.73 -13.78 5.51
CA CYS A 406 5.26 -15.09 5.89
C CYS A 406 6.56 -15.45 5.17
N THR A 407 6.82 -14.83 4.02
CA THR A 407 7.99 -15.08 3.19
C THR A 407 8.56 -13.79 2.60
N THR A 408 9.89 -13.75 2.44
CA THR A 408 10.63 -12.60 1.92
C THR A 408 11.78 -13.13 1.05
N PHE A 409 11.94 -12.69 -0.19
CA PHE A 409 13.20 -12.89 -0.89
C PHE A 409 14.22 -11.92 -0.31
N LEU A 410 15.35 -12.47 0.13
CA LEU A 410 16.44 -11.77 0.81
C LEU A 410 17.65 -11.68 -0.09
N VAL A 411 18.43 -10.61 0.08
CA VAL A 411 19.78 -10.48 -0.46
C VAL A 411 20.76 -10.60 0.72
N MET A 412 21.53 -11.66 0.74
CA MET A 412 22.49 -11.94 1.79
C MET A 412 23.74 -11.06 1.65
N LYS A 413 24.47 -10.91 2.74
CA LYS A 413 25.78 -10.26 2.72
C LYS A 413 26.73 -10.99 1.75
N GLU A 414 27.66 -10.25 1.16
CA GLU A 414 28.71 -10.85 0.36
C GLU A 414 29.52 -11.84 1.20
N GLY A 415 29.81 -13.03 0.63
CA GLY A 415 30.54 -14.08 1.32
C GLY A 415 29.79 -14.79 2.45
N ALA A 416 28.51 -14.50 2.67
CA ALA A 416 27.69 -15.32 3.56
C ALA A 416 27.48 -16.70 2.91
N ASN A 417 28.10 -17.73 3.48
CA ASN A 417 27.77 -19.10 3.10
C ASN A 417 26.32 -19.35 3.51
N ASN A 418 25.49 -19.77 2.56
CA ASN A 418 24.15 -20.28 2.85
C ASN A 418 24.27 -21.72 3.42
N ASP A 419 24.87 -21.83 4.62
CA ASP A 419 24.98 -23.11 5.36
C ASP A 419 23.67 -23.45 6.08
#